data_b2ac36cba5e2febd10b7dbf009a53810
#
_entry.id   b2ac36cba5e2febd10b7dbf009a53810
#
_cell.length_a   1.000
_cell.length_b   1.000
_cell.length_c   1.000
_cell.angle_alpha   90.00
_cell.angle_beta   90.00
_cell.angle_gamma   90.00
#
_symmetry.space_group_name_H-M   'P 1'
#
loop_
_entity.id
_entity.type
_entity.pdbx_description
1 polymer ?
#
loop_
_entity_poly.entity_id
_entity_poly.type
_entity_poly.pdbx_seq_one_letter_code
_entity_poly.pdbx_strand_id
1 'polypeptide(L)'
;MRILTSLLLALALSACQLRPTDTDTFTRPDQIQQWEMSGKLGYRTAHDGGSASFDWTQHPNRGQIRFSGPLGFGSADLRWDIGRAELITAKEQYQARSPGELAWHLTGFWLPVSALQYWARGLPWPGAPAESQRDEQGHLQRLQQLGWDLEFDRYGPVSGVTLPHRIKARQNGNRFTLLIKDWRPGA
;
A
#
# COMPACT_ATOMS: atom_id res chain seq x y z
N MET A 1 49.34 39.16 -10.64
CA MET A 1 48.04 39.28 -9.91
C MET A 1 46.81 38.85 -10.70
N ARG A 2 46.79 38.83 -12.00
CA ARG A 2 45.64 38.47 -12.87
C ARG A 2 45.44 36.93 -13.04
N ILE A 3 46.45 36.11 -12.83
CA ILE A 3 46.40 34.64 -13.03
C ILE A 3 45.85 33.93 -11.81
N LEU A 4 46.08 34.46 -10.60
CA LEU A 4 45.53 33.89 -9.35
C LEU A 4 44.01 34.03 -9.18
N THR A 5 43.43 35.12 -9.71
CA THR A 5 41.98 35.35 -9.66
C THR A 5 41.22 34.45 -10.61
N SER A 6 41.80 34.02 -11.72
CA SER A 6 41.16 33.07 -12.65
C SER A 6 41.12 31.64 -12.14
N LEU A 7 42.06 31.25 -11.29
CA LEU A 7 42.13 29.90 -10.72
C LEU A 7 41.09 29.69 -9.59
N LEU A 8 40.78 30.75 -8.81
CA LEU A 8 39.77 30.69 -7.76
C LEU A 8 38.33 30.58 -8.28
N LEU A 9 38.06 31.11 -9.49
CA LEU A 9 36.72 31.08 -10.07
C LEU A 9 36.39 29.70 -10.68
N ALA A 10 37.41 28.91 -11.07
CA ALA A 10 37.22 27.55 -11.59
C ALA A 10 36.88 26.51 -10.53
N LEU A 11 37.17 26.74 -9.25
CA LEU A 11 36.88 25.81 -8.14
C LEU A 11 35.41 25.93 -7.64
N ALA A 12 34.71 27.01 -7.97
CA ALA A 12 33.35 27.22 -7.49
C ALA A 12 32.26 26.48 -8.31
N LEU A 13 32.57 25.90 -9.45
CA LEU A 13 31.63 25.20 -10.32
C LEU A 13 31.49 23.69 -10.03
N SER A 14 32.28 23.12 -9.12
CA SER A 14 32.24 21.68 -8.81
C SER A 14 31.23 21.30 -7.71
N ALA A 15 30.45 22.21 -7.16
CA ALA A 15 29.61 21.98 -5.98
C ALA A 15 28.18 21.52 -6.26
N CYS A 16 27.79 21.35 -7.51
CA CYS A 16 26.47 20.79 -7.86
C CYS A 16 26.61 19.36 -8.38
N GLN A 17 27.21 18.46 -7.60
CA GLN A 17 26.95 17.04 -7.78
C GLN A 17 25.58 16.76 -7.18
N LEU A 18 24.56 16.68 -8.04
CA LEU A 18 23.32 15.99 -7.71
C LEU A 18 23.70 14.61 -7.17
N ARG A 19 23.54 14.43 -5.85
CA ARG A 19 23.58 13.09 -5.27
C ARG A 19 22.56 12.26 -6.04
N PRO A 20 22.94 11.13 -6.65
CA PRO A 20 21.98 10.17 -7.11
C PRO A 20 21.11 9.84 -5.90
N THR A 21 19.81 10.00 -6.00
CA THR A 21 18.90 9.40 -5.04
C THR A 21 19.14 7.92 -5.19
N ASP A 22 19.76 7.28 -4.21
CA ASP A 22 19.88 5.83 -4.15
C ASP A 22 18.46 5.29 -4.25
N THR A 23 18.07 4.88 -5.44
CA THR A 23 16.80 4.19 -5.62
C THR A 23 17.02 2.81 -5.04
N ASP A 24 16.51 2.58 -3.84
CA ASP A 24 16.55 1.27 -3.20
C ASP A 24 16.14 0.21 -4.21
N THR A 25 17.07 -0.69 -4.52
CA THR A 25 16.82 -1.81 -5.42
C THR A 25 16.58 -3.05 -4.57
N PHE A 26 15.37 -3.55 -4.61
CA PHE A 26 14.98 -4.75 -3.88
C PHE A 26 15.12 -5.98 -4.79
N THR A 27 15.37 -7.13 -4.21
CA THR A 27 15.45 -8.42 -4.94
C THR A 27 14.24 -9.32 -4.64
N ARG A 28 13.50 -9.04 -3.56
CA ARG A 28 12.30 -9.80 -3.14
C ARG A 28 11.27 -8.86 -2.53
N PRO A 29 9.95 -9.14 -2.72
CA PRO A 29 8.88 -8.33 -2.17
C PRO A 29 8.86 -8.23 -0.63
N ASP A 30 9.37 -9.24 0.09
CA ASP A 30 9.42 -9.27 1.55
C ASP A 30 10.45 -8.30 2.16
N GLN A 31 11.41 -7.84 1.37
CA GLN A 31 12.38 -6.81 1.77
C GLN A 31 11.76 -5.41 1.84
N ILE A 32 10.66 -5.17 1.14
CA ILE A 32 9.98 -3.87 1.13
C ILE A 32 9.15 -3.75 2.41
N GLN A 33 9.70 -3.08 3.43
CA GLN A 33 9.03 -2.86 4.72
C GLN A 33 8.37 -1.49 4.84
N GLN A 34 8.84 -0.53 4.05
CA GLN A 34 8.30 0.83 3.97
C GLN A 34 7.95 1.14 2.53
N TRP A 35 6.79 1.70 2.32
CA TRP A 35 6.33 2.03 0.97
C TRP A 35 5.15 2.98 0.98
N GLU A 36 4.98 3.67 -0.12
CA GLU A 36 3.75 4.36 -0.47
C GLU A 36 3.15 3.72 -1.71
N MET A 37 1.85 3.68 -1.77
CA MET A 37 1.13 3.32 -2.99
C MET A 37 -0.14 4.14 -3.15
N SER A 38 -0.54 4.34 -4.40
CA SER A 38 -1.80 5.01 -4.72
C SER A 38 -2.59 4.23 -5.76
N GLY A 39 -3.90 4.44 -5.78
CA GLY A 39 -4.75 3.73 -6.70
C GLY A 39 -6.23 3.93 -6.51
N LYS A 40 -6.99 2.88 -6.85
CA LYS A 40 -8.44 2.83 -6.65
C LYS A 40 -8.85 1.56 -5.92
N LEU A 41 -9.71 1.72 -4.94
CA LEU A 41 -10.44 0.65 -4.27
C LEU A 41 -11.88 0.64 -4.80
N GLY A 42 -12.30 -0.49 -5.36
CA GLY A 42 -13.71 -0.79 -5.60
C GLY A 42 -14.20 -1.79 -4.57
N TYR A 43 -15.41 -1.65 -4.08
CA TYR A 43 -16.03 -2.63 -3.19
C TYR A 43 -17.47 -2.92 -3.61
N ARG A 44 -17.95 -4.10 -3.24
CA ARG A 44 -19.36 -4.51 -3.39
C ARG A 44 -19.72 -5.46 -2.27
N THR A 45 -20.83 -5.13 -1.60
CA THR A 45 -21.50 -5.98 -0.61
C THR A 45 -22.85 -6.44 -1.17
N ALA A 46 -23.65 -7.16 -0.38
CA ALA A 46 -25.02 -7.54 -0.77
C ALA A 46 -25.96 -6.33 -0.96
N HIS A 47 -25.68 -5.23 -0.27
CA HIS A 47 -26.60 -4.08 -0.19
C HIS A 47 -26.02 -2.79 -0.76
N ASP A 48 -24.71 -2.72 -0.95
CA ASP A 48 -24.03 -1.49 -1.37
C ASP A 48 -22.81 -1.78 -2.23
N GLY A 49 -22.30 -0.75 -2.91
CA GLY A 49 -21.08 -0.82 -3.69
C GLY A 49 -20.61 0.57 -4.12
N GLY A 50 -19.31 0.70 -4.23
CA GLY A 50 -18.71 1.99 -4.59
C GLY A 50 -17.25 1.87 -4.95
N SER A 51 -16.63 3.04 -5.15
CA SER A 51 -15.21 3.13 -5.38
C SER A 51 -14.64 4.43 -4.82
N ALA A 52 -13.37 4.39 -4.41
CA ALA A 52 -12.61 5.56 -4.02
C ALA A 52 -11.20 5.50 -4.58
N SER A 53 -10.57 6.65 -4.70
CA SER A 53 -9.12 6.73 -4.76
C SER A 53 -8.54 6.53 -3.36
N PHE A 54 -7.35 5.98 -3.29
CA PHE A 54 -6.63 5.85 -2.04
C PHE A 54 -5.16 6.23 -2.21
N ASP A 55 -4.59 6.75 -1.12
CA ASP A 55 -3.16 6.90 -0.89
C ASP A 55 -2.81 6.15 0.39
N TRP A 56 -1.92 5.18 0.31
CA TRP A 56 -1.51 4.37 1.44
C TRP A 56 -0.01 4.51 1.69
N THR A 57 0.36 4.98 2.89
CA THR A 57 1.72 5.00 3.40
C THR A 57 1.86 3.92 4.46
N GLN A 58 2.87 3.06 4.34
CA GLN A 58 3.15 1.95 5.24
C GLN A 58 4.57 2.01 5.77
N HIS A 59 4.72 1.89 7.07
CA HIS A 59 5.96 1.60 7.78
C HIS A 59 5.79 0.32 8.61
N PRO A 60 6.84 -0.29 9.17
CA PRO A 60 6.74 -1.56 9.88
C PRO A 60 5.68 -1.59 10.99
N ASN A 61 5.54 -0.51 11.76
CA ASN A 61 4.69 -0.43 12.94
C ASN A 61 3.56 0.61 12.85
N ARG A 62 3.46 1.33 11.75
CA ARG A 62 2.44 2.37 11.54
C ARG A 62 2.04 2.45 10.09
N GLY A 63 0.86 2.97 9.85
CA GLY A 63 0.40 3.22 8.50
C GLY A 63 -0.71 4.26 8.46
N GLN A 64 -0.98 4.70 7.25
CA GLN A 64 -2.07 5.61 6.96
C GLN A 64 -2.67 5.27 5.60
N ILE A 65 -3.99 5.21 5.54
CA ILE A 65 -4.73 5.12 4.28
C ILE A 65 -5.69 6.31 4.22
N ARG A 66 -5.52 7.15 3.22
CA ARG A 66 -6.46 8.22 2.89
C ARG A 66 -7.33 7.81 1.73
N PHE A 67 -8.63 7.89 1.92
CA PHE A 67 -9.62 7.65 0.87
C PHE A 67 -10.24 8.97 0.42
N SER A 68 -10.48 9.07 -0.89
CA SER A 68 -11.18 10.21 -1.49
C SER A 68 -12.11 9.73 -2.61
N GLY A 69 -13.31 10.32 -2.67
CA GLY A 69 -14.30 9.99 -3.70
C GLY A 69 -15.65 9.52 -3.12
N PRO A 70 -16.55 9.02 -3.97
CA PRO A 70 -17.94 8.72 -3.61
C PRO A 70 -18.08 7.36 -2.90
N LEU A 71 -17.49 7.20 -1.72
CA LEU A 71 -17.68 6.01 -0.87
C LEU A 71 -18.88 6.12 0.09
N GLY A 72 -19.85 6.98 -0.18
CA GLY A 72 -21.00 7.19 0.72
C GLY A 72 -20.68 7.99 1.99
N PHE A 73 -19.43 8.02 2.43
CA PHE A 73 -18.94 8.80 3.59
C PHE A 73 -17.98 9.94 3.19
N GLY A 74 -17.73 10.18 1.88
CA GLY A 74 -16.85 11.24 1.38
C GLY A 74 -15.37 10.87 1.51
N SER A 75 -14.59 11.70 2.19
CA SER A 75 -13.19 11.41 2.52
C SER A 75 -13.08 10.66 3.85
N ALA A 76 -12.11 9.76 3.95
CA ALA A 76 -11.75 9.09 5.19
C ALA A 76 -10.22 8.97 5.32
N ASP A 77 -9.73 9.15 6.54
CA ASP A 77 -8.32 9.03 6.89
C ASP A 77 -8.19 8.00 8.01
N LEU A 78 -7.68 6.83 7.70
CA LEU A 78 -7.40 5.74 8.63
C LEU A 78 -5.92 5.74 8.96
N ARG A 79 -5.57 5.96 10.21
CA ARG A 79 -4.21 5.94 10.73
C ARG A 79 -4.06 4.90 11.82
N TRP A 80 -2.90 4.30 11.93
CA TRP A 80 -2.58 3.38 13.02
C TRP A 80 -1.11 3.38 13.36
N ASP A 81 -0.85 3.06 14.61
CA ASP A 81 0.44 2.65 15.16
C ASP A 81 0.25 1.43 16.07
N ILE A 82 1.24 1.09 16.90
CA ILE A 82 1.16 -0.05 17.80
C ILE A 82 0.05 0.16 18.84
N GLY A 83 -1.01 -0.67 18.75
CA GLY A 83 -2.10 -0.71 19.74
C GLY A 83 -3.08 0.47 19.68
N ARG A 84 -2.98 1.32 18.66
CA ARG A 84 -3.89 2.44 18.44
C ARG A 84 -4.22 2.60 16.97
N ALA A 85 -5.48 2.83 16.69
CA ALA A 85 -5.95 3.23 15.38
C ALA A 85 -6.97 4.36 15.50
N GLU A 86 -7.00 5.22 14.48
CA GLU A 86 -7.88 6.37 14.39
C GLU A 86 -8.44 6.45 12.97
N LEU A 87 -9.74 6.67 12.88
CA LEU A 87 -10.46 6.91 11.64
C LEU A 87 -11.13 8.27 11.71
N ILE A 88 -10.81 9.13 10.78
CA ILE A 88 -11.39 10.47 10.65
C ILE A 88 -12.18 10.49 9.34
N THR A 89 -13.45 10.81 9.44
CA THR A 89 -14.34 11.07 8.30
C THR A 89 -14.77 12.54 8.30
N ALA A 90 -15.49 12.97 7.29
CA ALA A 90 -16.05 14.33 7.26
C ALA A 90 -17.05 14.61 8.39
N LYS A 91 -17.63 13.58 9.02
CA LYS A 91 -18.69 13.71 10.02
C LYS A 91 -18.24 13.31 11.41
N GLU A 92 -17.35 12.33 11.54
CA GLU A 92 -17.09 11.63 12.78
C GLU A 92 -15.63 11.20 12.89
N GLN A 93 -15.19 11.00 14.10
CA GLN A 93 -13.87 10.48 14.44
C GLN A 93 -14.05 9.26 15.35
N TYR A 94 -13.37 8.18 15.03
CA TYR A 94 -13.40 6.93 15.78
C TYR A 94 -11.99 6.54 16.21
N GLN A 95 -11.90 5.89 17.36
CA GLN A 95 -10.64 5.32 17.87
C GLN A 95 -10.85 3.85 18.24
N ALA A 96 -9.85 3.02 18.00
CA ALA A 96 -9.83 1.60 18.34
C ALA A 96 -8.41 1.13 18.63
N ARG A 97 -8.27 -0.15 19.00
CA ARG A 97 -6.96 -0.77 19.23
C ARG A 97 -6.30 -1.25 17.94
N SER A 98 -7.09 -1.47 16.90
CA SER A 98 -6.60 -1.96 15.61
C SER A 98 -7.30 -1.29 14.44
N PRO A 99 -6.62 -1.16 13.29
CA PRO A 99 -7.24 -0.61 12.10
C PRO A 99 -8.35 -1.51 11.51
N GLY A 100 -8.34 -2.82 11.80
CA GLY A 100 -9.38 -3.75 11.37
C GLY A 100 -10.74 -3.47 12.01
N GLU A 101 -10.76 -3.07 13.29
CA GLU A 101 -11.98 -2.63 13.98
C GLU A 101 -12.59 -1.39 13.31
N LEU A 102 -11.75 -0.43 12.91
CA LEU A 102 -12.20 0.79 12.25
C LEU A 102 -12.61 0.56 10.80
N ALA A 103 -11.96 -0.36 10.11
CA ALA A 103 -12.35 -0.75 8.75
C ALA A 103 -13.79 -1.30 8.71
N TRP A 104 -14.21 -2.00 9.76
CA TRP A 104 -15.59 -2.47 9.90
C TRP A 104 -16.59 -1.33 9.98
N HIS A 105 -16.29 -0.25 10.70
CA HIS A 105 -17.16 0.96 10.75
C HIS A 105 -17.35 1.62 9.39
N LEU A 106 -16.31 1.57 8.53
CA LEU A 106 -16.38 2.15 7.20
C LEU A 106 -17.13 1.30 6.18
N THR A 107 -16.96 -0.02 6.26
CA THR A 107 -17.32 -0.93 5.17
C THR A 107 -18.47 -1.87 5.53
N GLY A 108 -18.79 -1.99 6.83
CA GLY A 108 -19.77 -2.95 7.33
C GLY A 108 -19.30 -4.41 7.29
N PHE A 109 -18.02 -4.67 6.96
CA PHE A 109 -17.43 -6.00 6.99
C PHE A 109 -15.98 -5.95 7.48
N TRP A 110 -15.50 -7.08 7.98
CA TRP A 110 -14.16 -7.17 8.55
C TRP A 110 -13.09 -7.18 7.46
N LEU A 111 -12.22 -6.17 7.46
CA LEU A 111 -11.03 -6.12 6.61
C LEU A 111 -9.80 -6.36 7.47
N PRO A 112 -9.00 -7.41 7.18
CA PRO A 112 -7.78 -7.69 7.93
C PRO A 112 -6.65 -6.76 7.45
N VAL A 113 -6.66 -5.51 7.90
CA VAL A 113 -5.68 -4.47 7.46
C VAL A 113 -4.24 -4.92 7.69
N SER A 114 -3.99 -5.69 8.77
CA SER A 114 -2.67 -6.28 9.03
C SER A 114 -2.23 -7.27 7.94
N ALA A 115 -3.15 -8.02 7.35
CA ALA A 115 -2.84 -8.93 6.24
C ALA A 115 -2.76 -8.19 4.90
N LEU A 116 -3.57 -7.14 4.72
CA LEU A 116 -3.59 -6.37 3.47
C LEU A 116 -2.21 -5.81 3.09
N GLN A 117 -1.39 -5.40 4.05
CA GLN A 117 -0.03 -4.92 3.77
C GLN A 117 0.87 -6.00 3.15
N TYR A 118 0.65 -7.28 3.46
CA TYR A 118 1.34 -8.42 2.83
C TYR A 118 0.72 -8.73 1.48
N TRP A 119 -0.60 -8.84 1.43
CA TRP A 119 -1.32 -9.13 0.19
C TRP A 119 -1.03 -8.09 -0.89
N ALA A 120 -0.93 -6.81 -0.52
CA ALA A 120 -0.57 -5.74 -1.46
C ALA A 120 0.74 -6.04 -2.19
N ARG A 121 1.72 -6.65 -1.52
CA ARG A 121 3.02 -7.03 -2.08
C ARG A 121 3.04 -8.42 -2.74
N GLY A 122 1.90 -9.11 -2.85
CA GLY A 122 1.82 -10.48 -3.38
C GLY A 122 2.37 -11.53 -2.42
N LEU A 123 2.24 -11.31 -1.11
CA LEU A 123 2.74 -12.20 -0.06
C LEU A 123 1.58 -12.69 0.82
N PRO A 124 1.60 -13.96 1.29
CA PRO A 124 0.75 -14.39 2.38
C PRO A 124 1.12 -13.67 3.68
N TRP A 125 0.15 -13.36 4.51
CA TRP A 125 0.39 -12.83 5.85
C TRP A 125 0.89 -13.95 6.79
N PRO A 126 2.02 -13.76 7.51
CA PRO A 126 2.59 -14.83 8.35
C PRO A 126 1.76 -15.14 9.62
N GLY A 127 0.79 -14.28 9.97
CA GLY A 127 -0.02 -14.44 11.18
C GLY A 127 -1.17 -15.45 11.09
N ALA A 128 -1.37 -16.11 9.94
CA ALA A 128 -2.39 -17.14 9.76
C ALA A 128 -1.99 -18.16 8.69
N PRO A 129 -2.48 -19.41 8.76
CA PRO A 129 -2.32 -20.39 7.69
C PRO A 129 -2.83 -19.86 6.34
N ALA A 130 -2.19 -20.31 5.27
CA ALA A 130 -2.48 -19.85 3.91
C ALA A 130 -2.37 -21.01 2.91
N GLU A 131 -3.32 -21.09 1.98
CA GLU A 131 -3.21 -21.92 0.78
C GLU A 131 -2.92 -21.01 -0.41
N SER A 132 -1.88 -21.30 -1.17
CA SER A 132 -1.45 -20.42 -2.26
C SER A 132 -1.13 -21.17 -3.54
N GLN A 133 -1.42 -20.53 -4.68
CA GLN A 133 -1.02 -20.96 -6.00
C GLN A 133 -0.15 -19.87 -6.62
N ARG A 134 0.96 -20.29 -7.25
CA ARG A 134 1.91 -19.39 -7.92
C ARG A 134 2.03 -19.74 -9.40
N ASP A 135 2.41 -18.75 -10.19
CA ASP A 135 2.76 -18.97 -11.60
C ASP A 135 4.17 -19.59 -11.74
N GLU A 136 4.57 -19.85 -12.99
CA GLU A 136 5.89 -20.39 -13.32
C GLU A 136 7.05 -19.48 -12.92
N GLN A 137 6.80 -18.18 -12.78
CA GLN A 137 7.75 -17.17 -12.32
C GLN A 137 7.78 -17.03 -10.79
N GLY A 138 6.92 -17.77 -10.07
CA GLY A 138 6.81 -17.72 -8.62
C GLY A 138 5.92 -16.60 -8.07
N HIS A 139 5.23 -15.84 -8.92
CA HIS A 139 4.29 -14.81 -8.47
C HIS A 139 3.00 -15.44 -7.94
N LEU A 140 2.48 -14.86 -6.86
CA LEU A 140 1.24 -15.31 -6.25
C LEU A 140 0.04 -15.06 -7.19
N GLN A 141 -0.65 -16.09 -7.63
CA GLN A 141 -1.86 -15.97 -8.44
C GLN A 141 -3.14 -16.05 -7.61
N ARG A 142 -3.17 -16.98 -6.66
CA ARG A 142 -4.30 -17.19 -5.76
C ARG A 142 -3.83 -17.40 -4.35
N LEU A 143 -4.64 -16.93 -3.41
CA LEU A 143 -4.39 -17.07 -1.98
C LEU A 143 -5.73 -17.25 -1.27
N GLN A 144 -5.83 -18.29 -0.43
CA GLN A 144 -6.90 -18.44 0.55
C GLN A 144 -6.30 -18.19 1.93
N GLN A 145 -6.77 -17.15 2.61
CA GLN A 145 -6.29 -16.79 3.93
C GLN A 145 -7.34 -15.99 4.71
N LEU A 146 -7.51 -16.27 5.99
CA LEU A 146 -8.48 -15.60 6.87
C LEU A 146 -9.94 -15.66 6.34
N GLY A 147 -10.28 -16.71 5.60
CA GLY A 147 -11.59 -16.84 4.95
C GLY A 147 -11.77 -15.97 3.70
N TRP A 148 -10.72 -15.29 3.24
CA TRP A 148 -10.71 -14.57 1.98
C TRP A 148 -10.13 -15.41 0.84
N ASP A 149 -10.79 -15.34 -0.32
CA ASP A 149 -10.26 -15.81 -1.59
C ASP A 149 -9.71 -14.60 -2.36
N LEU A 150 -8.40 -14.63 -2.65
CA LEU A 150 -7.71 -13.55 -3.34
C LEU A 150 -7.17 -14.02 -4.69
N GLU A 151 -7.29 -13.16 -5.69
CA GLU A 151 -6.68 -13.29 -7.01
C GLU A 151 -5.74 -12.11 -7.24
N PHE A 152 -4.54 -12.40 -7.74
CA PHE A 152 -3.49 -11.41 -8.02
C PHE A 152 -3.16 -11.43 -9.50
N ASP A 153 -3.11 -10.27 -10.11
CA ASP A 153 -2.73 -10.15 -11.52
C ASP A 153 -2.13 -8.77 -11.83
N ARG A 154 -1.82 -8.53 -13.11
CA ARG A 154 -1.16 -7.32 -13.61
C ARG A 154 0.16 -7.05 -12.88
N TYR A 155 0.98 -8.08 -12.76
CA TYR A 155 2.31 -7.93 -12.20
C TYR A 155 3.18 -7.02 -13.07
N GLY A 156 3.94 -6.13 -12.43
CA GLY A 156 4.83 -5.18 -13.07
C GLY A 156 6.09 -4.89 -12.26
N PRO A 157 7.16 -4.41 -12.91
CA PRO A 157 8.41 -4.10 -12.25
C PRO A 157 8.29 -2.87 -11.36
N VAL A 158 8.83 -2.96 -10.14
CA VAL A 158 8.86 -1.88 -9.14
C VAL A 158 10.19 -1.97 -8.38
N SER A 159 11.11 -1.02 -8.56
CA SER A 159 12.39 -0.95 -7.83
C SER A 159 13.13 -2.29 -7.72
N GLY A 160 13.23 -3.04 -8.83
CA GLY A 160 13.96 -4.31 -8.90
C GLY A 160 13.14 -5.57 -8.59
N VAL A 161 11.93 -5.45 -8.04
CA VAL A 161 11.01 -6.57 -7.82
C VAL A 161 9.79 -6.47 -8.72
N THR A 162 9.03 -7.57 -8.80
CA THR A 162 7.77 -7.61 -9.52
C THR A 162 6.62 -7.66 -8.52
N LEU A 163 5.72 -6.66 -8.55
CA LEU A 163 4.58 -6.53 -7.64
C LEU A 163 3.24 -6.58 -8.38
N PRO A 164 2.16 -7.06 -7.72
CA PRO A 164 0.83 -7.03 -8.33
C PRO A 164 0.29 -5.60 -8.40
N HIS A 165 -0.37 -5.26 -9.50
CA HIS A 165 -1.09 -4.00 -9.68
C HIS A 165 -2.61 -4.17 -9.61
N ARG A 166 -3.10 -5.42 -9.50
CA ARG A 166 -4.51 -5.69 -9.23
C ARG A 166 -4.67 -6.87 -8.28
N ILE A 167 -5.48 -6.65 -7.25
CA ILE A 167 -5.87 -7.67 -6.27
C ILE A 167 -7.39 -7.67 -6.19
N LYS A 168 -7.99 -8.84 -6.38
CA LYS A 168 -9.41 -9.06 -6.15
C LYS A 168 -9.57 -9.95 -4.94
N ALA A 169 -10.45 -9.61 -4.02
CA ALA A 169 -10.72 -10.39 -2.83
C ALA A 169 -12.21 -10.60 -2.64
N ARG A 170 -12.57 -11.80 -2.17
CA ARG A 170 -13.97 -12.21 -1.95
C ARG A 170 -14.09 -12.92 -0.63
N GLN A 171 -15.14 -12.60 0.12
CA GLN A 171 -15.54 -13.28 1.35
C GLN A 171 -17.03 -13.08 1.60
N ASN A 172 -17.78 -14.17 1.81
CA ASN A 172 -19.20 -14.13 2.24
C ASN A 172 -20.08 -13.18 1.40
N GLY A 173 -19.93 -13.19 0.08
CA GLY A 173 -20.67 -12.29 -0.84
C GLY A 173 -20.07 -10.89 -0.96
N ASN A 174 -19.17 -10.48 -0.08
CA ASN A 174 -18.44 -9.24 -0.19
C ASN A 174 -17.27 -9.37 -1.17
N ARG A 175 -17.01 -8.32 -1.91
CA ARG A 175 -15.90 -8.24 -2.86
C ARG A 175 -15.21 -6.90 -2.75
N PHE A 176 -13.90 -6.89 -2.85
CA PHE A 176 -13.17 -5.67 -3.15
C PHE A 176 -12.14 -5.90 -4.27
N THR A 177 -11.80 -4.82 -4.95
CA THR A 177 -10.75 -4.81 -5.97
C THR A 177 -9.84 -3.64 -5.70
N LEU A 178 -8.58 -3.93 -5.44
CA LEU A 178 -7.54 -2.94 -5.33
C LEU A 178 -6.84 -2.84 -6.68
N LEU A 179 -6.85 -1.65 -7.28
CA LEU A 179 -6.09 -1.30 -8.48
C LEU A 179 -4.98 -0.35 -8.06
N ILE A 180 -3.76 -0.83 -8.02
CA ILE A 180 -2.59 -0.05 -7.64
C ILE A 180 -2.04 0.61 -8.91
N LYS A 181 -1.94 1.92 -8.91
CA LYS A 181 -1.41 2.69 -10.04
C LYS A 181 0.07 2.94 -9.87
N ASP A 182 0.46 3.37 -8.68
CA ASP A 182 1.82 3.77 -8.38
C ASP A 182 2.31 3.08 -7.11
N TRP A 183 3.57 2.66 -7.15
CA TRP A 183 4.34 2.12 -6.05
C TRP A 183 5.58 2.95 -5.81
N ARG A 184 5.88 3.27 -4.56
CA ARG A 184 7.12 3.92 -4.10
C ARG A 184 7.69 3.19 -2.90
N PRO A 185 8.44 2.09 -3.09
CA PRO A 185 9.15 1.40 -2.02
C PRO A 185 10.25 2.29 -1.44
N GLY A 186 10.51 2.14 -0.13
CA GLY A 186 11.55 2.90 0.58
C GLY A 186 11.15 4.33 0.95
N ALA A 187 9.94 4.77 0.66
CA ALA A 187 9.45 6.13 0.95
C ALA A 187 9.05 6.32 2.42
#